data_25d0c0c5e764ae35dfebd9346e66ee98
#
_entry.id   25d0c0c5e764ae35dfebd9346e66ee98
#
_cell.length_a   1.000
_cell.length_b   1.000
_cell.length_c   1.000
_cell.angle_alpha   90.00
_cell.angle_beta   90.00
_cell.angle_gamma   90.00
#
_symmetry.space_group_name_H-M   'P 1'
#
loop_
_entity.id
_entity.type
_entity.pdbx_description
1 polymer ?
#
loop_
_entity_poly.entity_id
_entity_poly.type
_entity_poly.pdbx_seq_one_letter_code
_entity_poly.pdbx_strand_id
1 'polypeptide(L)'
;MKKIYISPSDQTANTYAAGDTTEAIQCRKIAEKLVEALTRCGFTAKTNTVDGMQARVAESNAWKAGLHICVHTNACNGKVAGTRLFCYEIGGEGYKACKAVLATLSPITPGNSDGITARPELYETRATNCPCVYVECEFHDVPEIAKWIVANVENIAEAIAKGVCNYYGEKYIQRDESKQTDEKHQNSAERYNTIDDVPDWAKRETQELIDSGALRGNENGLDVTDDMLRCLIISKRYSEGLLK
;
A
#
# COMPACT_ATOMS: atom_id res chain seq x y z
N MET A 1 -9.24 -20.77 10.98
CA MET A 1 -8.76 -19.38 10.89
C MET A 1 -9.80 -18.52 10.19
N LYS A 2 -10.02 -17.29 10.64
CA LYS A 2 -10.94 -16.33 10.04
C LYS A 2 -10.31 -15.78 8.76
N LYS A 3 -11.07 -15.75 7.66
CA LYS A 3 -10.61 -15.31 6.34
C LYS A 3 -10.97 -13.85 6.11
N ILE A 4 -10.00 -13.02 5.80
CA ILE A 4 -10.18 -11.59 5.53
C ILE A 4 -9.79 -11.32 4.09
N TYR A 5 -10.73 -10.82 3.29
CA TYR A 5 -10.49 -10.42 1.91
C TYR A 5 -10.33 -8.91 1.83
N ILE A 6 -9.28 -8.44 1.18
CA ILE A 6 -8.96 -7.02 1.04
C ILE A 6 -9.11 -6.63 -0.43
N SER A 7 -9.97 -5.64 -0.68
CA SER A 7 -10.32 -5.11 -2.00
C SER A 7 -9.83 -3.66 -2.11
N PRO A 8 -8.59 -3.42 -2.55
CA PRO A 8 -8.11 -2.05 -2.76
C PRO A 8 -8.79 -1.42 -3.98
N SER A 9 -8.94 -0.09 -3.94
CA SER A 9 -9.39 0.70 -5.08
C SER A 9 -8.52 0.45 -6.33
N ASP A 10 -9.17 0.41 -7.48
CA ASP A 10 -8.52 0.35 -8.81
C ASP A 10 -8.70 1.66 -9.62
N GLN A 11 -9.04 2.74 -8.95
CA GLN A 11 -9.29 4.05 -9.54
C GLN A 11 -7.98 4.76 -9.93
N THR A 12 -7.43 4.43 -11.08
CA THR A 12 -6.16 5.00 -11.59
C THR A 12 -6.27 6.45 -12.04
N ALA A 13 -7.48 6.93 -12.35
CA ALA A 13 -7.74 8.31 -12.75
C ALA A 13 -7.81 9.27 -11.54
N ASN A 14 -7.99 8.77 -10.33
CA ASN A 14 -8.04 9.57 -9.12
C ASN A 14 -6.63 9.92 -8.66
N THR A 15 -6.10 11.04 -9.17
CA THR A 15 -4.77 11.55 -8.81
C THR A 15 -4.80 12.25 -7.46
N TYR A 16 -3.76 12.07 -6.67
CA TYR A 16 -3.59 12.79 -5.41
C TYR A 16 -3.20 14.25 -5.64
N ALA A 17 -3.66 15.13 -4.77
CA ALA A 17 -3.30 16.55 -4.82
C ALA A 17 -1.80 16.81 -4.55
N ALA A 18 -1.05 15.81 -4.08
CA ALA A 18 0.39 15.83 -3.89
C ALA A 18 0.97 14.41 -3.90
N GLY A 19 2.26 14.26 -4.26
CA GLY A 19 2.98 12.99 -4.19
C GLY A 19 3.04 12.22 -5.52
N ASP A 20 2.59 12.81 -6.61
CA ASP A 20 2.65 12.22 -7.97
C ASP A 20 2.19 10.75 -8.02
N THR A 21 1.02 10.50 -7.46
CA THR A 21 0.46 9.16 -7.27
C THR A 21 -1.04 9.15 -7.47
N THR A 22 -1.65 7.96 -7.45
CA THR A 22 -3.08 7.78 -7.60
C THR A 22 -3.68 6.98 -6.43
N GLU A 23 -5.00 7.03 -6.30
CA GLU A 23 -5.75 6.24 -5.32
C GLU A 23 -5.43 4.75 -5.47
N ALA A 24 -5.48 4.22 -6.69
CA ALA A 24 -5.18 2.81 -6.95
C ALA A 24 -3.80 2.39 -6.43
N ILE A 25 -2.77 3.21 -6.65
CA ILE A 25 -1.39 2.91 -6.20
C ILE A 25 -1.31 2.87 -4.66
N GLN A 26 -1.86 3.89 -3.99
CA GLN A 26 -1.74 3.97 -2.54
C GLN A 26 -2.64 2.95 -1.83
N CYS A 27 -3.85 2.73 -2.31
CA CYS A 27 -4.74 1.71 -1.78
C CYS A 27 -4.19 0.29 -1.95
N ARG A 28 -3.48 0.01 -3.05
CA ARG A 28 -2.76 -1.27 -3.25
C ARG A 28 -1.67 -1.45 -2.19
N LYS A 29 -0.84 -0.43 -1.95
CA LYS A 29 0.22 -0.48 -0.93
C LYS A 29 -0.37 -0.70 0.47
N ILE A 30 -1.45 0.00 0.82
CA ILE A 30 -2.14 -0.19 2.10
C ILE A 30 -2.67 -1.62 2.22
N ALA A 31 -3.29 -2.16 1.15
CA ALA A 31 -3.83 -3.51 1.15
C ALA A 31 -2.75 -4.58 1.36
N GLU A 32 -1.60 -4.44 0.72
CA GLU A 32 -0.47 -5.36 0.88
C GLU A 32 0.04 -5.35 2.33
N LYS A 33 0.24 -4.17 2.92
CA LYS A 33 0.64 -4.04 4.33
C LYS A 33 -0.44 -4.53 5.29
N LEU A 34 -1.72 -4.39 4.94
CA LEU A 34 -2.82 -4.92 5.73
C LEU A 34 -2.85 -6.46 5.71
N VAL A 35 -2.53 -7.10 4.57
CA VAL A 35 -2.38 -8.56 4.50
C VAL A 35 -1.27 -9.03 5.45
N GLU A 36 -0.10 -8.38 5.43
CA GLU A 36 1.02 -8.68 6.33
C GLU A 36 0.60 -8.57 7.80
N ALA A 37 -0.02 -7.46 8.19
CA ALA A 37 -0.45 -7.19 9.56
C ALA A 37 -1.50 -8.19 10.06
N LEU A 38 -2.51 -8.51 9.25
CA LEU A 38 -3.55 -9.48 9.58
C LEU A 38 -3.00 -10.91 9.67
N THR A 39 -2.09 -11.27 8.77
CA THR A 39 -1.43 -12.59 8.80
C THR A 39 -0.61 -12.76 10.08
N ARG A 40 0.13 -11.74 10.48
CA ARG A 40 0.87 -11.70 11.75
C ARG A 40 -0.06 -11.86 12.97
N CYS A 41 -1.28 -11.33 12.89
CA CYS A 41 -2.30 -11.48 13.93
C CYS A 41 -3.08 -12.80 13.86
N GLY A 42 -2.69 -13.75 13.00
CA GLY A 42 -3.28 -15.10 12.94
C GLY A 42 -4.51 -15.24 12.04
N PHE A 43 -4.82 -14.22 11.21
CA PHE A 43 -5.86 -14.35 10.20
C PHE A 43 -5.31 -14.98 8.90
N THR A 44 -6.21 -15.58 8.11
CA THR A 44 -5.92 -15.91 6.72
C THR A 44 -6.35 -14.71 5.88
N ALA A 45 -5.42 -13.89 5.46
CA ALA A 45 -5.70 -12.68 4.71
C ALA A 45 -5.17 -12.76 3.28
N LYS A 46 -5.89 -12.16 2.32
CA LYS A 46 -5.41 -11.96 0.95
C LYS A 46 -6.02 -10.71 0.33
N THR A 47 -5.32 -10.15 -0.65
CA THR A 47 -5.89 -9.15 -1.56
C THR A 47 -6.41 -9.84 -2.84
N ASN A 48 -7.08 -9.09 -3.71
CA ASN A 48 -7.62 -9.57 -4.98
C ASN A 48 -6.52 -10.06 -5.93
N THR A 49 -6.88 -11.08 -6.70
CA THR A 49 -6.09 -11.58 -7.85
C THR A 49 -6.74 -11.22 -9.20
N VAL A 50 -7.89 -10.53 -9.17
CA VAL A 50 -8.69 -10.16 -10.33
C VAL A 50 -8.96 -8.66 -10.33
N ASP A 51 -9.16 -8.08 -11.50
CA ASP A 51 -9.49 -6.68 -11.66
C ASP A 51 -11.01 -6.46 -11.76
N GLY A 52 -11.44 -5.27 -11.34
CA GLY A 52 -12.83 -4.87 -11.37
C GLY A 52 -13.65 -5.29 -10.15
N MET A 53 -14.43 -4.36 -9.66
CA MET A 53 -15.21 -4.48 -8.42
C MET A 53 -16.11 -5.73 -8.37
N GLN A 54 -16.79 -6.07 -9.48
CA GLN A 54 -17.66 -7.23 -9.54
C GLN A 54 -16.90 -8.55 -9.44
N ALA A 55 -15.76 -8.65 -10.11
CA ALA A 55 -14.90 -9.83 -10.06
C ALA A 55 -14.29 -10.01 -8.65
N ARG A 56 -13.89 -8.92 -7.98
CA ARG A 56 -13.37 -8.95 -6.60
C ARG A 56 -14.43 -9.45 -5.62
N VAL A 57 -15.67 -8.99 -5.74
CA VAL A 57 -16.79 -9.50 -4.92
C VAL A 57 -17.01 -10.98 -5.17
N ALA A 58 -17.04 -11.42 -6.44
CA ALA A 58 -17.20 -12.82 -6.79
C ALA A 58 -16.06 -13.68 -6.23
N GLU A 59 -14.81 -13.22 -6.31
CA GLU A 59 -13.65 -13.88 -5.72
C GLU A 59 -13.75 -13.98 -4.19
N SER A 60 -14.13 -12.90 -3.52
CA SER A 60 -14.33 -12.86 -2.07
C SER A 60 -15.39 -13.89 -1.62
N ASN A 61 -16.53 -13.91 -2.33
CA ASN A 61 -17.63 -14.83 -2.05
C ASN A 61 -17.25 -16.28 -2.31
N ALA A 62 -16.59 -16.58 -3.43
CA ALA A 62 -16.09 -17.93 -3.75
C ALA A 62 -15.05 -18.42 -2.74
N TRP A 63 -14.18 -17.52 -2.26
CA TRP A 63 -13.19 -17.81 -1.23
C TRP A 63 -13.82 -17.96 0.16
N LYS A 64 -15.10 -17.63 0.33
CA LYS A 64 -15.84 -17.66 1.61
C LYS A 64 -15.15 -16.80 2.66
N ALA A 65 -14.92 -15.52 2.32
CA ALA A 65 -14.42 -14.54 3.26
C ALA A 65 -15.34 -14.40 4.47
N GLY A 66 -14.77 -14.21 5.66
CA GLY A 66 -15.51 -13.89 6.88
C GLY A 66 -15.67 -12.38 7.10
N LEU A 67 -14.82 -11.58 6.44
CA LEU A 67 -14.91 -10.13 6.37
C LEU A 67 -14.34 -9.67 5.02
N HIS A 68 -15.00 -8.71 4.40
CA HIS A 68 -14.55 -8.03 3.20
C HIS A 68 -14.20 -6.58 3.54
N ILE A 69 -12.98 -6.15 3.21
CA ILE A 69 -12.49 -4.80 3.50
C ILE A 69 -12.17 -4.12 2.17
N CYS A 70 -12.91 -3.07 1.83
CA CYS A 70 -12.57 -2.19 0.73
C CYS A 70 -11.62 -1.11 1.26
N VAL A 71 -10.53 -0.87 0.56
CA VAL A 71 -9.55 0.17 0.90
C VAL A 71 -9.57 1.25 -0.17
N HIS A 72 -10.01 2.43 0.22
CA HIS A 72 -10.16 3.62 -0.61
C HIS A 72 -9.60 4.86 0.06
N THR A 73 -9.46 5.93 -0.69
CA THR A 73 -9.24 7.29 -0.21
C THR A 73 -10.20 8.24 -0.90
N ASN A 74 -10.76 9.16 -0.16
CA ASN A 74 -11.86 10.02 -0.59
C ASN A 74 -11.38 11.27 -1.34
N ALA A 75 -12.32 11.94 -1.99
CA ALA A 75 -12.15 13.28 -2.54
C ALA A 75 -13.48 14.07 -2.40
N CYS A 76 -13.39 15.39 -2.25
CA CYS A 76 -14.56 16.25 -2.14
C CYS A 76 -14.32 17.62 -2.78
N ASN A 77 -13.78 18.56 -2.04
CA ASN A 77 -13.66 19.97 -2.46
C ASN A 77 -12.29 20.59 -2.10
N GLY A 78 -11.29 19.74 -1.84
CA GLY A 78 -9.94 20.16 -1.45
C GLY A 78 -9.83 20.75 -0.03
N LYS A 79 -10.84 20.56 0.83
CA LYS A 79 -10.88 21.14 2.19
C LYS A 79 -11.36 20.17 3.26
N VAL A 80 -12.17 19.18 2.89
CA VAL A 80 -12.67 18.18 3.83
C VAL A 80 -11.58 17.18 4.12
N ALA A 81 -11.42 16.82 5.40
CA ALA A 81 -10.50 15.81 5.88
C ALA A 81 -11.14 15.00 7.01
N GLY A 82 -10.92 13.69 7.03
CA GLY A 82 -11.43 12.76 8.04
C GLY A 82 -11.65 11.37 7.49
N THR A 83 -11.69 10.41 8.38
CA THR A 83 -11.90 9.00 8.06
C THR A 83 -13.39 8.69 7.91
N ARG A 84 -13.80 8.19 6.75
CA ARG A 84 -15.17 7.79 6.49
C ARG A 84 -15.26 6.29 6.26
N LEU A 85 -16.19 5.63 6.97
CA LEU A 85 -16.43 4.21 6.74
C LEU A 85 -17.87 3.99 6.30
N PHE A 86 -18.04 3.04 5.38
CA PHE A 86 -19.35 2.67 4.90
C PHE A 86 -19.62 1.19 5.16
N CYS A 87 -20.89 0.90 5.48
CA CYS A 87 -21.42 -0.44 5.65
C CYS A 87 -22.76 -0.57 4.93
N TYR A 88 -23.28 -1.78 4.84
CA TYR A 88 -24.59 -2.00 4.22
C TYR A 88 -25.72 -1.35 5.03
N GLU A 89 -25.73 -1.57 6.35
CA GLU A 89 -26.76 -1.06 7.27
C GLU A 89 -26.20 -0.70 8.64
N ILE A 90 -26.84 0.24 9.31
CA ILE A 90 -26.53 0.60 10.70
C ILE A 90 -27.05 -0.49 11.64
N GLY A 91 -26.19 -0.91 12.58
CA GLY A 91 -26.52 -1.94 13.58
C GLY A 91 -26.15 -3.37 13.17
N GLY A 92 -25.92 -3.63 11.87
CA GLY A 92 -25.48 -4.94 11.37
C GLY A 92 -24.01 -5.27 11.69
N GLU A 93 -23.56 -6.44 11.28
CA GLU A 93 -22.18 -6.91 11.55
C GLU A 93 -21.14 -6.02 10.82
N GLY A 94 -21.42 -5.56 9.59
CA GLY A 94 -20.58 -4.61 8.88
C GLY A 94 -20.40 -3.29 9.66
N TYR A 95 -21.47 -2.78 10.27
CA TYR A 95 -21.41 -1.60 11.12
C TYR A 95 -20.55 -1.81 12.38
N LYS A 96 -20.68 -2.98 13.04
CA LYS A 96 -19.86 -3.32 14.19
C LYS A 96 -18.37 -3.38 13.83
N ALA A 97 -18.05 -3.98 12.69
CA ALA A 97 -16.70 -4.02 12.17
C ALA A 97 -16.18 -2.61 11.83
N CYS A 98 -17.01 -1.76 11.16
CA CYS A 98 -16.67 -0.36 10.90
C CYS A 98 -16.39 0.41 12.20
N LYS A 99 -17.19 0.23 13.25
CA LYS A 99 -16.93 0.88 14.55
C LYS A 99 -15.57 0.50 15.14
N ALA A 100 -15.21 -0.78 15.07
CA ALA A 100 -13.94 -1.26 15.59
C ALA A 100 -12.75 -0.69 14.78
N VAL A 101 -12.87 -0.62 13.45
CA VAL A 101 -11.85 -0.04 12.57
C VAL A 101 -11.74 1.48 12.76
N LEU A 102 -12.88 2.20 12.81
CA LEU A 102 -12.86 3.64 13.01
C LEU A 102 -12.18 4.02 14.34
N ALA A 103 -12.45 3.28 15.40
CA ALA A 103 -11.89 3.54 16.74
C ALA A 103 -10.35 3.42 16.78
N THR A 104 -9.74 2.73 15.81
CA THR A 104 -8.28 2.58 15.74
C THR A 104 -7.65 3.42 14.63
N LEU A 105 -8.38 3.72 13.57
CA LEU A 105 -7.87 4.47 12.43
C LEU A 105 -8.02 5.98 12.62
N SER A 106 -9.19 6.47 13.02
CA SER A 106 -9.45 7.91 13.21
C SER A 106 -8.45 8.61 14.17
N PRO A 107 -8.00 8.00 15.29
CA PRO A 107 -7.04 8.67 16.15
C PRO A 107 -5.67 8.95 15.55
N ILE A 108 -5.30 8.30 14.46
CA ILE A 108 -4.01 8.49 13.80
C ILE A 108 -4.10 9.35 12.54
N THR A 109 -5.31 9.60 12.02
CA THR A 109 -5.52 10.41 10.82
C THR A 109 -5.60 11.89 11.15
N PRO A 110 -5.13 12.78 10.27
CA PRO A 110 -5.07 14.22 10.56
C PRO A 110 -6.42 14.93 10.50
N GLY A 111 -7.40 14.36 9.78
CA GLY A 111 -8.74 14.95 9.66
C GLY A 111 -9.61 14.72 10.88
N ASN A 112 -10.75 15.38 10.94
CA ASN A 112 -11.71 15.30 12.05
C ASN A 112 -13.16 15.14 11.60
N SER A 113 -13.40 15.03 10.29
CA SER A 113 -14.75 14.80 9.75
C SER A 113 -15.03 13.29 9.66
N ASP A 114 -14.86 12.60 10.79
CA ASP A 114 -14.96 11.15 10.89
C ASP A 114 -16.40 10.67 10.95
N GLY A 115 -16.66 9.46 10.51
CA GLY A 115 -17.99 8.88 10.65
C GLY A 115 -18.22 7.56 9.93
N ILE A 116 -19.37 6.95 10.28
CA ILE A 116 -19.87 5.74 9.64
C ILE A 116 -21.24 6.04 9.04
N THR A 117 -21.42 5.64 7.79
CA THR A 117 -22.68 5.85 7.06
C THR A 117 -23.11 4.54 6.40
N ALA A 118 -24.39 4.23 6.44
CA ALA A 118 -24.95 3.15 5.63
C ALA A 118 -24.99 3.57 4.16
N ARG A 119 -24.38 2.75 3.29
CA ARG A 119 -24.32 2.95 1.85
C ARG A 119 -24.69 1.65 1.12
N PRO A 120 -25.98 1.23 1.21
CA PRO A 120 -26.44 0.00 0.58
C PRO A 120 -26.40 0.05 -0.95
N GLU A 121 -26.26 1.23 -1.55
CA GLU A 121 -26.09 1.42 -2.99
C GLU A 121 -24.69 1.03 -3.49
N LEU A 122 -23.66 1.02 -2.62
CA LEU A 122 -22.33 0.57 -3.00
C LEU A 122 -22.36 -0.94 -3.26
N TYR A 123 -21.82 -1.36 -4.40
CA TYR A 123 -21.88 -2.75 -4.82
C TYR A 123 -21.20 -3.69 -3.82
N GLU A 124 -19.99 -3.35 -3.36
CA GLU A 124 -19.21 -4.20 -2.45
C GLU A 124 -19.86 -4.33 -1.07
N THR A 125 -20.59 -3.30 -0.59
CA THR A 125 -21.28 -3.38 0.71
C THR A 125 -22.48 -4.32 0.67
N ARG A 126 -23.18 -4.43 -0.48
CA ARG A 126 -24.43 -5.22 -0.60
C ARG A 126 -24.26 -6.60 -1.22
N ALA A 127 -23.23 -6.80 -2.05
CA ALA A 127 -23.08 -8.02 -2.87
C ALA A 127 -22.11 -9.04 -2.28
N THR A 128 -21.40 -8.69 -1.20
CA THR A 128 -20.58 -9.64 -0.44
C THR A 128 -21.46 -10.51 0.46
N ASN A 129 -21.14 -11.81 0.55
CA ASN A 129 -21.82 -12.77 1.42
C ASN A 129 -21.39 -12.66 2.90
N CYS A 130 -20.42 -11.84 3.21
CA CYS A 130 -19.91 -11.58 4.55
C CYS A 130 -20.09 -10.08 4.89
N PRO A 131 -19.91 -9.69 6.17
CA PRO A 131 -19.84 -8.29 6.54
C PRO A 131 -18.80 -7.55 5.71
N CYS A 132 -19.13 -6.32 5.30
CA CYS A 132 -18.25 -5.44 4.53
C CYS A 132 -17.91 -4.19 5.34
N VAL A 133 -16.63 -3.83 5.34
CA VAL A 133 -16.09 -2.56 5.83
C VAL A 133 -15.52 -1.82 4.64
N TYR A 134 -16.15 -0.75 4.23
CA TYR A 134 -15.64 0.11 3.16
C TYR A 134 -14.95 1.31 3.82
N VAL A 135 -13.64 1.39 3.67
CA VAL A 135 -12.79 2.39 4.34
C VAL A 135 -12.37 3.46 3.34
N GLU A 136 -12.78 4.67 3.60
CA GLU A 136 -12.19 5.89 3.04
C GLU A 136 -11.19 6.42 4.07
N CYS A 137 -9.91 6.10 3.89
CA CYS A 137 -8.89 6.34 4.91
C CYS A 137 -8.74 7.83 5.26
N GLU A 138 -8.80 8.69 4.23
CA GLU A 138 -8.71 10.15 4.30
C GLU A 138 -9.01 10.75 2.92
N PHE A 139 -8.89 12.07 2.77
CA PHE A 139 -9.21 12.80 1.54
C PHE A 139 -7.93 13.15 0.77
N HIS A 140 -7.71 12.47 -0.36
CA HIS A 140 -6.50 12.65 -1.18
C HIS A 140 -6.47 13.92 -2.04
N ASP A 141 -7.59 14.66 -2.12
CA ASP A 141 -7.70 15.94 -2.83
C ASP A 141 -7.24 17.15 -1.99
N VAL A 142 -6.84 16.93 -0.74
CA VAL A 142 -6.21 17.93 0.13
C VAL A 142 -4.69 17.69 0.13
N PRO A 143 -3.83 18.64 -0.33
CA PRO A 143 -2.40 18.38 -0.53
C PRO A 143 -1.65 17.84 0.69
N GLU A 144 -1.90 18.39 1.87
CA GLU A 144 -1.22 17.95 3.10
C GLU A 144 -1.70 16.57 3.55
N ILE A 145 -2.99 16.26 3.33
CA ILE A 145 -3.55 14.94 3.61
C ILE A 145 -3.01 13.90 2.61
N ALA A 146 -2.91 14.26 1.33
CA ALA A 146 -2.32 13.40 0.32
C ALA A 146 -0.88 13.00 0.68
N LYS A 147 -0.04 13.97 1.09
CA LYS A 147 1.33 13.71 1.59
C LYS A 147 1.32 12.79 2.81
N TRP A 148 0.40 13.04 3.73
CA TRP A 148 0.27 12.25 4.94
C TRP A 148 -0.10 10.79 4.61
N ILE A 149 -1.07 10.54 3.71
CA ILE A 149 -1.44 9.19 3.28
C ILE A 149 -0.22 8.45 2.71
N VAL A 150 0.51 9.10 1.79
CA VAL A 150 1.72 8.51 1.17
C VAL A 150 2.77 8.12 2.21
N ALA A 151 2.97 8.96 3.22
CA ALA A 151 3.94 8.73 4.29
C ALA A 151 3.48 7.72 5.35
N ASN A 152 2.18 7.41 5.43
CA ASN A 152 1.60 6.61 6.51
C ASN A 152 0.91 5.31 6.05
N VAL A 153 1.23 4.82 4.87
CA VAL A 153 0.65 3.57 4.32
C VAL A 153 0.66 2.42 5.34
N GLU A 154 1.78 2.21 6.00
CA GLU A 154 1.93 1.16 7.01
C GLU A 154 1.11 1.44 8.28
N ASN A 155 1.15 2.66 8.79
CA ASN A 155 0.39 3.03 9.98
C ASN A 155 -1.12 2.89 9.77
N ILE A 156 -1.61 3.24 8.57
CA ILE A 156 -3.01 3.05 8.16
C ILE A 156 -3.35 1.54 8.18
N ALA A 157 -2.52 0.71 7.57
CA ALA A 157 -2.72 -0.73 7.53
C ALA A 157 -2.73 -1.36 8.94
N GLU A 158 -1.78 -0.97 9.79
CA GLU A 158 -1.70 -1.44 11.19
C GLU A 158 -2.94 -1.01 12.00
N ALA A 159 -3.41 0.22 11.82
CA ALA A 159 -4.61 0.69 12.51
C ALA A 159 -5.86 -0.08 12.07
N ILE A 160 -6.03 -0.35 10.77
CA ILE A 160 -7.13 -1.17 10.26
C ILE A 160 -7.02 -2.61 10.83
N ALA A 161 -5.83 -3.22 10.81
CA ALA A 161 -5.62 -4.57 11.35
C ALA A 161 -5.95 -4.66 12.84
N LYS A 162 -5.56 -3.66 13.63
CA LYS A 162 -5.91 -3.56 15.06
C LYS A 162 -7.42 -3.47 15.25
N GLY A 163 -8.12 -2.71 14.42
CA GLY A 163 -9.58 -2.64 14.44
C GLY A 163 -10.23 -3.98 14.10
N VAL A 164 -9.71 -4.70 13.13
CA VAL A 164 -10.18 -6.06 12.80
C VAL A 164 -9.95 -7.05 13.94
N CYS A 165 -8.79 -6.98 14.61
CA CYS A 165 -8.53 -7.76 15.82
C CYS A 165 -9.56 -7.47 16.89
N ASN A 166 -9.84 -6.19 17.16
CA ASN A 166 -10.86 -5.77 18.14
C ASN A 166 -12.26 -6.29 17.79
N TYR A 167 -12.66 -6.22 16.52
CA TYR A 167 -13.95 -6.73 16.06
C TYR A 167 -14.11 -8.23 16.32
N TYR A 168 -13.05 -9.00 16.14
CA TYR A 168 -13.07 -10.45 16.33
C TYR A 168 -12.70 -10.90 17.75
N GLY A 169 -12.29 -9.99 18.63
CA GLY A 169 -11.78 -10.33 19.97
C GLY A 169 -10.43 -11.05 19.93
N GLU A 170 -9.66 -10.87 18.88
CA GLU A 170 -8.32 -11.44 18.74
C GLU A 170 -7.25 -10.48 19.25
N LYS A 171 -6.10 -11.03 19.67
CA LYS A 171 -4.97 -10.22 20.11
C LYS A 171 -4.30 -9.56 18.90
N TYR A 172 -4.20 -8.24 18.92
CA TYR A 172 -3.36 -7.53 17.98
C TYR A 172 -1.89 -7.78 18.32
N ILE A 173 -1.11 -8.21 17.34
CA ILE A 173 0.33 -8.40 17.43
C ILE A 173 0.99 -7.23 16.71
N GLN A 174 1.66 -6.38 17.48
CA GLN A 174 2.36 -5.21 16.94
C GLN A 174 3.50 -5.65 16.01
N ARG A 175 3.77 -4.84 15.01
CA ARG A 175 4.95 -4.98 14.17
C ARG A 175 6.21 -4.83 15.02
N ASP A 176 7.19 -5.68 14.77
CA ASP A 176 8.51 -5.57 15.37
C ASP A 176 9.32 -4.49 14.62
N GLU A 177 9.40 -3.30 15.21
CA GLU A 177 10.11 -2.17 14.62
C GLU A 177 11.63 -2.39 14.52
N SER A 178 12.17 -3.34 15.28
CA SER A 178 13.61 -3.69 15.21
C SER A 178 13.99 -4.31 13.86
N LYS A 179 13.04 -4.98 13.19
CA LYS A 179 13.25 -5.56 11.86
C LYS A 179 13.18 -4.54 10.72
N GLN A 180 12.61 -3.36 10.97
CA GLN A 180 12.53 -2.29 9.97
C GLN A 180 13.86 -1.57 9.75
N THR A 181 14.75 -1.58 10.74
CA THR A 181 16.11 -1.08 10.55
C THR A 181 16.90 -1.95 9.58
N ASP A 182 16.64 -3.26 9.59
CA ASP A 182 17.31 -4.20 8.67
C ASP A 182 16.72 -4.13 7.24
N GLU A 183 15.40 -3.94 7.09
CA GLU A 183 14.77 -3.76 5.77
C GLU A 183 15.04 -2.36 5.18
N LYS A 184 15.12 -1.32 6.00
CA LYS A 184 15.58 0.02 5.56
C LYS A 184 17.06 0.02 5.20
N HIS A 185 17.89 -0.80 5.86
CA HIS A 185 19.31 -0.99 5.50
C HIS A 185 19.47 -1.90 4.29
N GLN A 186 18.57 -2.84 4.04
CA GLN A 186 18.54 -3.64 2.81
C GLN A 186 17.95 -2.88 1.60
N ASN A 187 17.15 -1.82 1.83
CA ASN A 187 16.64 -0.93 0.76
C ASN A 187 17.43 0.37 0.59
N SER A 188 18.42 0.66 1.42
CA SER A 188 19.57 1.47 1.04
C SER A 188 20.55 0.52 0.34
N ALA A 189 20.27 0.16 -0.91
CA ALA A 189 21.21 -0.56 -1.74
C ALA A 189 22.56 0.13 -1.59
N GLU A 190 23.58 -0.64 -1.18
CA GLU A 190 24.94 -0.16 -1.05
C GLU A 190 25.30 0.64 -2.30
N ARG A 191 25.67 1.92 -2.11
CA ARG A 191 25.96 2.80 -3.22
C ARG A 191 27.45 2.86 -3.43
N TYR A 192 27.84 2.63 -4.64
CA TYR A 192 29.21 2.75 -5.09
C TYR A 192 29.45 4.18 -5.56
N ASN A 193 30.31 4.91 -4.88
CA ASN A 193 30.61 6.30 -5.17
C ASN A 193 31.86 6.49 -5.99
N THR A 194 32.75 5.50 -5.96
CA THR A 194 33.98 5.48 -6.78
C THR A 194 34.04 4.16 -7.58
N ILE A 195 34.90 4.13 -8.62
CA ILE A 195 35.10 2.90 -9.39
C ILE A 195 35.76 1.77 -8.52
N ASP A 196 36.46 2.16 -7.48
CA ASP A 196 37.11 1.18 -6.58
C ASP A 196 36.06 0.45 -5.71
N ASP A 197 34.95 1.09 -5.39
CA ASP A 197 33.84 0.51 -4.64
C ASP A 197 33.03 -0.49 -5.48
N VAL A 198 33.06 -0.35 -6.81
CA VAL A 198 32.29 -1.18 -7.74
C VAL A 198 32.79 -2.63 -7.69
N PRO A 199 31.88 -3.63 -7.59
CA PRO A 199 32.26 -5.04 -7.61
C PRO A 199 33.01 -5.44 -8.87
N ASP A 200 33.97 -6.36 -8.73
CA ASP A 200 34.87 -6.79 -9.83
C ASP A 200 34.12 -7.24 -11.09
N TRP A 201 32.93 -7.83 -10.94
CA TRP A 201 32.11 -8.28 -12.07
C TRP A 201 31.64 -7.12 -12.96
N ALA A 202 31.53 -5.91 -12.41
CA ALA A 202 31.01 -4.73 -13.10
C ALA A 202 32.08 -3.67 -13.41
N LYS A 203 33.27 -3.75 -12.79
CA LYS A 203 34.31 -2.69 -12.86
C LYS A 203 34.66 -2.29 -14.29
N ARG A 204 34.93 -3.26 -15.15
CA ARG A 204 35.34 -2.98 -16.53
C ARG A 204 34.28 -2.21 -17.31
N GLU A 205 33.06 -2.74 -17.37
CA GLU A 205 31.98 -2.10 -18.12
C GLU A 205 31.55 -0.77 -17.51
N THR A 206 31.64 -0.62 -16.20
CA THR A 206 31.39 0.66 -15.51
C THR A 206 32.45 1.69 -15.90
N GLN A 207 33.74 1.32 -15.94
CA GLN A 207 34.79 2.22 -16.39
C GLN A 207 34.59 2.66 -17.85
N GLU A 208 34.20 1.75 -18.73
CA GLU A 208 33.90 2.06 -20.14
C GLU A 208 32.70 3.02 -20.26
N LEU A 209 31.68 2.91 -19.39
CA LEU A 209 30.56 3.84 -19.34
C LEU A 209 30.97 5.24 -18.85
N ILE A 210 31.89 5.31 -17.91
CA ILE A 210 32.48 6.57 -17.42
C ILE A 210 33.31 7.22 -18.53
N ASP A 211 34.22 6.47 -19.15
CA ASP A 211 35.12 6.96 -20.20
C ASP A 211 34.36 7.46 -21.42
N SER A 212 33.23 6.84 -21.75
CA SER A 212 32.33 7.27 -22.83
C SER A 212 31.44 8.47 -22.45
N GLY A 213 31.42 8.86 -21.18
CA GLY A 213 30.53 9.91 -20.65
C GLY A 213 29.07 9.49 -20.52
N ALA A 214 28.75 8.21 -20.70
CA ALA A 214 27.40 7.68 -20.52
C ALA A 214 27.00 7.60 -19.03
N LEU A 215 27.99 7.42 -18.14
CA LEU A 215 27.82 7.47 -16.70
C LEU A 215 28.67 8.62 -16.14
N ARG A 216 28.03 9.64 -15.56
CA ARG A 216 28.72 10.84 -15.04
C ARG A 216 28.68 10.98 -13.53
N GLY A 217 27.79 10.24 -12.85
CA GLY A 217 27.56 10.41 -11.43
C GLY A 217 26.96 11.77 -11.04
N ASN A 218 27.09 12.11 -9.78
CA ASN A 218 26.61 13.38 -9.21
C ASN A 218 27.66 13.98 -8.25
N GLU A 219 27.30 14.97 -7.44
CA GLU A 219 28.18 15.60 -6.45
C GLU A 219 28.76 14.65 -5.39
N ASN A 220 28.15 13.46 -5.20
CA ASN A 220 28.60 12.43 -4.26
C ASN A 220 29.44 11.34 -4.94
N GLY A 221 29.77 11.46 -6.21
CA GLY A 221 30.50 10.47 -6.99
C GLY A 221 29.63 9.72 -8.00
N LEU A 222 29.88 8.44 -8.22
CA LEU A 222 29.13 7.61 -9.18
C LEU A 222 27.66 7.42 -8.76
N ASP A 223 27.40 7.27 -7.46
CA ASP A 223 26.08 7.15 -6.85
C ASP A 223 25.20 6.03 -7.48
N VAL A 224 25.82 4.88 -7.79
CA VAL A 224 25.15 3.74 -8.41
C VAL A 224 24.99 2.58 -7.44
N THR A 225 23.94 1.79 -7.61
CA THR A 225 23.69 0.55 -6.88
C THR A 225 24.00 -0.67 -7.74
N ASP A 226 24.05 -1.87 -7.13
CA ASP A 226 24.24 -3.13 -7.86
C ASP A 226 23.20 -3.33 -8.96
N ASP A 227 21.92 -3.04 -8.66
CA ASP A 227 20.83 -3.15 -9.64
C ASP A 227 20.95 -2.14 -10.77
N MET A 228 21.37 -0.90 -10.48
CA MET A 228 21.65 0.11 -11.51
C MET A 228 22.80 -0.34 -12.42
N LEU A 229 23.86 -0.89 -11.86
CA LEU A 229 24.98 -1.44 -12.63
C LEU A 229 24.53 -2.60 -13.53
N ARG A 230 23.73 -3.53 -13.01
CA ARG A 230 23.17 -4.64 -13.81
C ARG A 230 22.36 -4.11 -14.99
N CYS A 231 21.47 -3.16 -14.76
CA CYS A 231 20.64 -2.55 -15.82
C CYS A 231 21.51 -1.84 -16.87
N LEU A 232 22.49 -1.05 -16.46
CA LEU A 232 23.37 -0.32 -17.37
C LEU A 232 24.22 -1.27 -18.22
N ILE A 233 24.80 -2.31 -17.61
CA ILE A 233 25.64 -3.29 -18.29
C ILE A 233 24.81 -4.15 -19.25
N ILE A 234 23.62 -4.59 -18.88
CA ILE A 234 22.71 -5.30 -19.76
C ILE A 234 22.34 -4.44 -20.97
N SER A 235 21.97 -3.18 -20.75
CA SER A 235 21.62 -2.23 -21.82
C SER A 235 22.80 -2.02 -22.78
N LYS A 236 24.02 -1.84 -22.24
CA LYS A 236 25.25 -1.69 -23.02
C LYS A 236 25.52 -2.93 -23.87
N ARG A 237 25.51 -4.13 -23.27
CA ARG A 237 25.73 -5.40 -23.98
C ARG A 237 24.70 -5.67 -25.07
N TYR A 238 23.43 -5.28 -24.84
CA TYR A 238 22.38 -5.37 -25.83
C TYR A 238 22.65 -4.42 -27.02
N SER A 239 23.02 -3.16 -26.75
CA SER A 239 23.36 -2.18 -27.79
C SER A 239 24.58 -2.59 -28.64
N GLU A 240 25.52 -3.31 -28.05
CA GLU A 240 26.72 -3.85 -28.72
C GLU A 240 26.47 -5.19 -29.42
N GLY A 241 25.24 -5.72 -29.38
CA GLY A 241 24.88 -7.00 -30.02
C GLY A 241 25.48 -8.23 -29.32
N LEU A 242 25.93 -8.09 -28.08
CA LEU A 242 26.51 -9.18 -27.27
C LEU A 242 25.44 -10.04 -26.56
N LEU A 243 24.18 -9.57 -26.56
CA LEU A 243 23.01 -10.29 -26.07
C LEU A 243 22.03 -10.43 -27.23
N LYS A 244 21.53 -11.66 -27.45
CA LYS A 244 20.49 -11.99 -28.44
C LYS A 244 19.14 -12.16 -27.74
#